data_7dbaa82e76cde282c014867f796c84f0
#
_entry.id   7dbaa82e76cde282c014867f796c84f0
#
_cell.length_a   1.000
_cell.length_b   1.000
_cell.length_c   1.000
_cell.angle_alpha   90.00
_cell.angle_beta   90.00
_cell.angle_gamma   90.00
#
_symmetry.space_group_name_H-M   'P 1'
#
loop_
_entity.id
_entity.type
_entity.pdbx_description
1 polymer ?
#
loop_
_entity_poly.entity_id
_entity_poly.type
_entity_poly.pdbx_seq_one_letter_code
_entity_poly.pdbx_strand_id
1 'polypeptide(L)'
;ATNKAVTWKSSNTKIATVSSSGKVTAKAAGTVTITCRTKDGSGKKATCKITVYTNTEAYVARIYTKALGRAAEPAGLKYWVGEINAKRKTPVEVAELFFFAPEFTNKKLNNTAYVKVLYRTFMGREADQGGLNYWIGRLNKGESRKSVLEAFAGCPEFKQIVKSFG
;
A
#
# COMPACT_ATOMS: atom_id res chain seq x y z
N ALA A 1 25.89 7.00 -28.91
CA ALA A 1 25.20 5.78 -29.36
C ALA A 1 23.91 6.16 -30.10
N THR A 2 23.82 5.80 -31.35
CA THR A 2 22.68 6.15 -32.24
C THR A 2 21.47 5.22 -32.04
N ASN A 3 21.66 4.03 -31.47
CA ASN A 3 20.57 3.08 -31.23
C ASN A 3 20.16 3.06 -29.79
N LYS A 4 18.99 3.67 -29.46
CA LYS A 4 18.36 3.67 -28.15
C LYS A 4 17.39 2.49 -27.93
N ALA A 5 17.34 1.52 -28.85
CA ALA A 5 16.43 0.38 -28.77
C ALA A 5 16.82 -0.55 -27.62
N VAL A 6 15.82 -1.00 -26.88
CA VAL A 6 15.99 -1.91 -25.76
C VAL A 6 15.05 -3.11 -25.87
N THR A 7 15.39 -4.19 -25.17
CA THR A 7 14.50 -5.33 -24.93
C THR A 7 14.16 -5.41 -23.46
N TRP A 8 12.97 -5.85 -23.16
CA TRP A 8 12.48 -6.05 -21.81
C TRP A 8 12.19 -7.53 -21.55
N LYS A 9 12.53 -8.01 -20.38
CA LYS A 9 12.26 -9.40 -19.96
C LYS A 9 11.84 -9.45 -18.52
N SER A 10 10.79 -10.25 -18.25
CA SER A 10 10.39 -10.63 -16.89
C SER A 10 11.02 -11.97 -16.53
N SER A 11 11.53 -12.11 -15.31
CA SER A 11 12.04 -13.40 -14.80
C SER A 11 10.93 -14.41 -14.52
N ASN A 12 9.67 -13.93 -14.32
CA ASN A 12 8.51 -14.80 -14.12
C ASN A 12 7.23 -14.12 -14.64
N THR A 13 6.78 -14.53 -15.81
CA THR A 13 5.57 -13.97 -16.46
C THR A 13 4.26 -14.39 -15.82
N LYS A 14 4.25 -15.35 -14.89
CA LYS A 14 3.10 -15.70 -14.07
C LYS A 14 2.86 -14.66 -12.96
N ILE A 15 3.93 -14.01 -12.47
CA ILE A 15 3.85 -12.95 -11.45
C ILE A 15 3.61 -11.59 -12.10
N ALA A 16 4.41 -11.21 -13.11
CA ALA A 16 4.21 -9.99 -13.87
C ALA A 16 4.79 -10.11 -15.28
N THR A 17 4.14 -9.45 -16.24
CA THR A 17 4.63 -9.29 -17.62
C THR A 17 5.18 -7.89 -17.82
N VAL A 18 6.00 -7.73 -18.85
CA VAL A 18 6.50 -6.44 -19.30
C VAL A 18 6.32 -6.31 -20.81
N SER A 19 5.81 -5.18 -21.29
CA SER A 19 5.64 -4.88 -22.72
C SER A 19 6.96 -4.46 -23.36
N SER A 20 6.97 -4.37 -24.69
CA SER A 20 8.11 -3.81 -25.45
C SER A 20 8.39 -2.34 -25.13
N SER A 21 7.40 -1.59 -24.63
CA SER A 21 7.54 -0.21 -24.15
C SER A 21 7.97 -0.09 -22.66
N GLY A 22 8.20 -1.22 -21.96
CA GLY A 22 8.58 -1.22 -20.55
C GLY A 22 7.42 -1.13 -19.56
N LYS A 23 6.14 -1.18 -20.02
CA LYS A 23 4.98 -1.20 -19.12
C LYS A 23 4.88 -2.56 -18.44
N VAL A 24 4.93 -2.56 -17.09
CA VAL A 24 4.78 -3.76 -16.26
C VAL A 24 3.31 -3.95 -15.91
N THR A 25 2.83 -5.20 -16.03
CA THR A 25 1.48 -5.60 -15.63
C THR A 25 1.58 -6.75 -14.63
N ALA A 26 1.10 -6.52 -13.42
CA ALA A 26 1.01 -7.54 -12.37
C ALA A 26 -0.08 -8.58 -12.70
N LYS A 27 0.17 -9.87 -12.35
CA LYS A 27 -0.76 -10.98 -12.57
C LYS A 27 -1.04 -11.77 -11.29
N ALA A 28 -0.03 -12.00 -10.46
CA ALA A 28 -0.14 -12.74 -9.22
C ALA A 28 0.86 -12.20 -8.18
N ALA A 29 0.57 -12.44 -6.91
CA ALA A 29 1.48 -12.09 -5.82
C ALA A 29 2.82 -12.83 -5.94
N GLY A 30 3.89 -12.16 -5.55
CA GLY A 30 5.25 -12.69 -5.59
C GLY A 30 6.28 -11.66 -5.99
N THR A 31 7.53 -12.09 -6.08
CA THR A 31 8.65 -11.22 -6.47
C THR A 31 9.18 -11.62 -7.83
N VAL A 32 9.43 -10.61 -8.68
CA VAL A 32 9.92 -10.78 -10.04
C VAL A 32 10.99 -9.73 -10.36
N THR A 33 11.96 -10.09 -11.19
CA THR A 33 12.96 -9.15 -11.70
C THR A 33 12.63 -8.79 -13.14
N ILE A 34 12.49 -7.50 -13.42
CA ILE A 34 12.36 -6.97 -14.78
C ILE A 34 13.75 -6.54 -15.23
N THR A 35 14.16 -7.01 -16.39
CA THR A 35 15.45 -6.69 -17.01
C THR A 35 15.23 -5.91 -18.28
N CYS A 36 15.91 -4.77 -18.41
CA CYS A 36 16.07 -4.02 -19.65
C CYS A 36 17.48 -4.27 -20.21
N ARG A 37 17.61 -4.55 -21.50
CA ARG A 37 18.90 -4.75 -22.18
C ARG A 37 18.94 -3.93 -23.46
N THR A 38 20.08 -3.29 -23.74
CA THR A 38 20.32 -2.58 -25.00
C THR A 38 20.42 -3.54 -26.19
N LYS A 39 20.00 -3.05 -27.37
CA LYS A 39 20.13 -3.77 -28.67
C LYS A 39 21.34 -3.32 -29.49
N ASP A 40 22.20 -2.44 -28.94
CA ASP A 40 23.35 -1.85 -29.64
C ASP A 40 24.61 -2.74 -29.60
N GLY A 41 24.52 -3.96 -29.16
CA GLY A 41 25.65 -4.89 -29.03
C GLY A 41 26.53 -4.64 -27.77
N SER A 42 26.34 -3.57 -27.02
CA SER A 42 27.16 -3.24 -25.83
C SER A 42 26.96 -4.19 -24.66
N GLY A 43 25.90 -5.00 -24.70
CA GLY A 43 25.55 -5.94 -23.62
C GLY A 43 25.07 -5.26 -22.32
N LYS A 44 24.91 -3.93 -22.31
CA LYS A 44 24.46 -3.20 -21.13
C LYS A 44 23.05 -3.62 -20.71
N LYS A 45 22.85 -3.77 -19.41
CA LYS A 45 21.55 -4.13 -18.82
C LYS A 45 21.28 -3.36 -17.54
N ALA A 46 20.00 -3.16 -17.25
CA ALA A 46 19.51 -2.68 -15.97
C ALA A 46 18.44 -3.65 -15.45
N THR A 47 18.33 -3.80 -14.14
CA THR A 47 17.36 -4.68 -13.51
C THR A 47 16.57 -3.92 -12.45
N CYS A 48 15.29 -4.25 -12.31
CA CYS A 48 14.42 -3.75 -11.25
C CYS A 48 13.72 -4.94 -10.60
N LYS A 49 13.85 -5.06 -9.28
CA LYS A 49 13.11 -6.06 -8.49
C LYS A 49 11.74 -5.47 -8.14
N ILE A 50 10.67 -6.18 -8.48
CA ILE A 50 9.28 -5.78 -8.22
C ILE A 50 8.63 -6.83 -7.34
N THR A 51 7.96 -6.39 -6.27
CA THR A 51 7.11 -7.24 -5.44
C THR A 51 5.64 -6.91 -5.73
N VAL A 52 4.89 -7.93 -6.13
CA VAL A 52 3.44 -7.86 -6.28
C VAL A 52 2.83 -8.45 -5.01
N TYR A 53 2.06 -7.64 -4.31
CA TYR A 53 1.39 -8.03 -3.08
C TYR A 53 -0.01 -8.58 -3.35
N THR A 54 -0.50 -9.49 -2.50
CA THR A 54 -1.94 -9.73 -2.33
C THR A 54 -2.62 -8.45 -1.83
N ASN A 55 -3.94 -8.39 -1.89
CA ASN A 55 -4.67 -7.21 -1.38
C ASN A 55 -4.47 -7.02 0.12
N THR A 56 -4.43 -8.12 0.91
CA THR A 56 -4.14 -8.08 2.35
C THR A 56 -2.70 -7.59 2.62
N GLU A 57 -1.71 -8.13 1.91
CA GLU A 57 -0.32 -7.67 2.02
C GLU A 57 -0.17 -6.19 1.67
N ALA A 58 -0.82 -5.75 0.58
CA ALA A 58 -0.81 -4.35 0.16
C ALA A 58 -1.42 -3.43 1.23
N TYR A 59 -2.48 -3.86 1.89
CA TYR A 59 -3.09 -3.13 2.99
C TYR A 59 -2.14 -3.00 4.19
N VAL A 60 -1.58 -4.12 4.66
CA VAL A 60 -0.62 -4.10 5.78
C VAL A 60 0.63 -3.29 5.42
N ALA A 61 1.16 -3.44 4.21
CA ALA A 61 2.30 -2.63 3.74
C ALA A 61 1.98 -1.12 3.73
N ARG A 62 0.72 -0.72 3.42
CA ARG A 62 0.30 0.69 3.52
C ARG A 62 0.24 1.18 4.97
N ILE A 63 -0.15 0.36 5.93
CA ILE A 63 -0.08 0.74 7.36
C ILE A 63 1.37 1.14 7.70
N TYR A 64 2.35 0.31 7.38
CA TYR A 64 3.76 0.64 7.63
C TYR A 64 4.23 1.88 6.87
N THR A 65 3.97 1.96 5.56
CA THR A 65 4.54 3.02 4.71
C THR A 65 3.80 4.35 4.85
N LYS A 66 2.48 4.36 5.05
CA LYS A 66 1.68 5.60 5.09
C LYS A 66 1.44 6.11 6.51
N ALA A 67 1.23 5.21 7.49
CA ALA A 67 1.09 5.62 8.87
C ALA A 67 2.47 5.77 9.56
N LEU A 68 3.35 4.78 9.47
CA LEU A 68 4.64 4.85 10.16
C LEU A 68 5.76 5.53 9.35
N GLY A 69 5.69 5.55 8.01
CA GLY A 69 6.69 6.18 7.14
C GLY A 69 7.90 5.30 6.86
N ARG A 70 7.80 3.99 7.08
CA ARG A 70 8.86 3.00 6.84
C ARG A 70 8.32 1.75 6.14
N ALA A 71 9.20 0.97 5.54
CA ALA A 71 8.82 -0.34 4.99
C ALA A 71 8.49 -1.32 6.12
N ALA A 72 7.58 -2.26 5.84
CA ALA A 72 7.34 -3.38 6.75
C ALA A 72 8.54 -4.35 6.70
N GLU A 73 8.97 -4.80 7.87
CA GLU A 73 9.90 -5.93 7.94
C GLU A 73 9.16 -7.20 7.46
N PRO A 74 9.85 -8.11 6.73
CA PRO A 74 9.19 -9.32 6.19
C PRO A 74 8.45 -10.15 7.24
N ALA A 75 9.01 -10.27 8.43
CA ALA A 75 8.38 -11.01 9.54
C ALA A 75 7.10 -10.33 10.04
N GLY A 76 7.13 -9.00 10.21
CA GLY A 76 5.98 -8.20 10.64
C GLY A 76 4.85 -8.21 9.61
N LEU A 77 5.21 -8.07 8.31
CA LEU A 77 4.24 -8.17 7.22
C LEU A 77 3.54 -9.53 7.24
N LYS A 78 4.33 -10.61 7.29
CA LYS A 78 3.81 -11.99 7.32
C LYS A 78 2.91 -12.24 8.54
N TYR A 79 3.30 -11.75 9.71
CA TYR A 79 2.54 -11.91 10.94
C TYR A 79 1.15 -11.26 10.83
N TRP A 80 1.09 -9.97 10.50
CA TRP A 80 -0.18 -9.25 10.44
C TRP A 80 -1.10 -9.73 9.32
N VAL A 81 -0.53 -10.09 8.16
CA VAL A 81 -1.29 -10.73 7.08
C VAL A 81 -1.85 -12.08 7.53
N GLY A 82 -1.08 -12.87 8.27
CA GLY A 82 -1.54 -14.12 8.87
C GLY A 82 -2.67 -13.95 9.87
N GLU A 83 -2.62 -12.90 10.72
CA GLU A 83 -3.68 -12.58 11.68
C GLU A 83 -4.99 -12.22 10.98
N ILE A 84 -4.93 -11.41 9.90
CA ILE A 84 -6.10 -11.00 9.12
C ILE A 84 -6.69 -12.20 8.36
N ASN A 85 -5.87 -12.95 7.62
CA ASN A 85 -6.33 -14.07 6.80
C ASN A 85 -6.91 -15.21 7.65
N ALA A 86 -6.37 -15.43 8.84
CA ALA A 86 -6.90 -16.41 9.80
C ALA A 86 -8.09 -15.87 10.61
N LYS A 87 -8.56 -14.64 10.33
CA LYS A 87 -9.68 -13.98 11.03
C LYS A 87 -9.49 -13.86 12.55
N ARG A 88 -8.24 -13.89 13.04
CA ARG A 88 -7.92 -13.65 14.46
C ARG A 88 -7.95 -12.17 14.80
N LYS A 89 -7.70 -11.30 13.80
CA LYS A 89 -7.87 -9.85 13.87
C LYS A 89 -8.55 -9.34 12.61
N THR A 90 -9.41 -8.35 12.79
CA THR A 90 -9.96 -7.59 11.68
C THR A 90 -8.92 -6.62 11.13
N PRO A 91 -9.02 -6.20 9.85
CA PRO A 91 -8.16 -5.15 9.31
C PRO A 91 -8.19 -3.85 10.13
N VAL A 92 -9.32 -3.53 10.74
CA VAL A 92 -9.49 -2.32 11.58
C VAL A 92 -8.70 -2.45 12.87
N GLU A 93 -8.84 -3.57 13.59
CA GLU A 93 -8.07 -3.83 14.82
C GLU A 93 -6.56 -3.78 14.57
N VAL A 94 -6.10 -4.32 13.44
CA VAL A 94 -4.69 -4.21 13.08
C VAL A 94 -4.30 -2.74 12.88
N ALA A 95 -5.09 -1.95 12.15
CA ALA A 95 -4.80 -0.53 11.96
C ALA A 95 -4.79 0.23 13.29
N GLU A 96 -5.74 -0.03 14.20
CA GLU A 96 -5.79 0.61 15.52
C GLU A 96 -4.50 0.40 16.31
N LEU A 97 -3.95 -0.82 16.33
CA LEU A 97 -2.70 -1.12 17.01
C LEU A 97 -1.54 -0.22 16.54
N PHE A 98 -1.54 0.16 15.27
CA PHE A 98 -0.51 1.04 14.70
C PHE A 98 -0.83 2.53 14.91
N PHE A 99 -2.07 2.95 14.69
CA PHE A 99 -2.48 4.35 14.80
C PHE A 99 -2.49 4.89 16.22
N PHE A 100 -2.57 4.02 17.23
CA PHE A 100 -2.53 4.39 18.64
C PHE A 100 -1.21 3.98 19.33
N ALA A 101 -0.26 3.38 18.58
CA ALA A 101 1.08 3.12 19.09
C ALA A 101 1.91 4.42 19.22
N PRO A 102 2.87 4.47 20.16
CA PRO A 102 3.78 5.61 20.31
C PRO A 102 4.48 6.01 19.02
N GLU A 103 4.87 5.04 18.17
CA GLU A 103 5.52 5.31 16.88
C GLU A 103 4.68 6.21 15.96
N PHE A 104 3.37 6.12 16.03
CA PHE A 104 2.47 6.99 15.26
C PHE A 104 2.07 8.24 16.03
N THR A 105 1.66 8.11 17.30
CA THR A 105 1.12 9.24 18.08
C THR A 105 2.17 10.32 18.34
N ASN A 106 3.45 9.94 18.49
CA ASN A 106 4.56 10.87 18.66
C ASN A 106 4.80 11.77 17.42
N LYS A 107 4.21 11.46 16.27
CA LYS A 107 4.24 12.34 15.09
C LYS A 107 3.41 13.62 15.29
N LYS A 108 2.53 13.65 16.28
CA LYS A 108 1.67 14.80 16.65
C LYS A 108 0.97 15.45 15.46
N LEU A 109 0.45 14.62 14.55
CA LEU A 109 -0.20 15.09 13.33
C LEU A 109 -1.41 15.97 13.67
N ASN A 110 -1.61 17.07 12.94
CA ASN A 110 -2.86 17.82 12.98
C ASN A 110 -4.01 17.01 12.32
N ASN A 111 -5.25 17.47 12.47
CA ASN A 111 -6.43 16.75 11.98
C ASN A 111 -6.39 16.53 10.46
N THR A 112 -5.94 17.53 9.69
CA THR A 112 -5.80 17.40 8.23
C THR A 112 -4.80 16.32 7.83
N ALA A 113 -3.63 16.32 8.44
CA ALA A 113 -2.61 15.31 8.18
C ALA A 113 -3.07 13.92 8.61
N TYR A 114 -3.74 13.80 9.75
CA TYR A 114 -4.31 12.55 10.24
C TYR A 114 -5.33 11.95 9.25
N VAL A 115 -6.29 12.75 8.77
CA VAL A 115 -7.29 12.28 7.79
C VAL A 115 -6.63 11.87 6.48
N LYS A 116 -5.64 12.62 5.97
CA LYS A 116 -4.89 12.23 4.77
C LYS A 116 -4.19 10.88 4.95
N VAL A 117 -3.64 10.60 6.14
CA VAL A 117 -3.02 9.30 6.43
C VAL A 117 -4.07 8.19 6.45
N LEU A 118 -5.28 8.43 7.00
CA LEU A 118 -6.38 7.46 6.93
C LEU A 118 -6.68 7.07 5.47
N TYR A 119 -6.91 8.06 4.57
CA TYR A 119 -7.18 7.80 3.15
C TYR A 119 -6.07 6.99 2.48
N ARG A 120 -4.83 7.40 2.66
CA ARG A 120 -3.67 6.70 2.06
C ARG A 120 -3.51 5.28 2.58
N THR A 121 -3.83 5.05 3.86
CA THR A 121 -3.67 3.73 4.50
C THR A 121 -4.84 2.81 4.14
N PHE A 122 -6.07 3.23 4.38
CA PHE A 122 -7.26 2.39 4.22
C PHE A 122 -7.66 2.26 2.75
N MET A 123 -7.74 3.38 2.03
CA MET A 123 -8.23 3.41 0.63
C MET A 123 -7.12 3.30 -0.41
N GLY A 124 -5.85 3.53 -0.04
CA GLY A 124 -4.72 3.53 -0.97
C GLY A 124 -4.74 4.69 -1.96
N ARG A 125 -5.46 5.77 -1.66
CA ARG A 125 -5.62 6.98 -2.49
C ARG A 125 -5.53 8.25 -1.66
N GLU A 126 -5.44 9.38 -2.32
CA GLU A 126 -5.59 10.69 -1.67
C GLU A 126 -7.06 10.96 -1.32
N ALA A 127 -7.25 11.81 -0.29
CA ALA A 127 -8.58 12.30 0.05
C ALA A 127 -9.09 13.28 -1.01
N ASP A 128 -10.34 13.14 -1.41
CA ASP A 128 -11.05 14.21 -2.11
C ASP A 128 -11.42 15.35 -1.13
N GLN A 129 -11.69 16.53 -1.65
CA GLN A 129 -11.94 17.71 -0.80
C GLN A 129 -13.18 17.55 0.08
N GLY A 130 -14.25 16.93 -0.44
CA GLY A 130 -15.50 16.70 0.30
C GLY A 130 -15.29 15.78 1.49
N GLY A 131 -14.65 14.62 1.26
CA GLY A 131 -14.33 13.66 2.30
C GLY A 131 -13.35 14.23 3.32
N LEU A 132 -12.34 15.00 2.86
CA LEU A 132 -11.40 15.67 3.75
C LEU A 132 -12.12 16.62 4.71
N ASN A 133 -12.99 17.51 4.17
CA ASN A 133 -13.76 18.47 4.96
C ASN A 133 -14.69 17.78 5.96
N TYR A 134 -15.37 16.70 5.54
CA TYR A 134 -16.27 15.94 6.38
C TYR A 134 -15.55 15.38 7.63
N TRP A 135 -14.47 14.66 7.42
CA TRP A 135 -13.74 14.00 8.53
C TRP A 135 -13.01 14.99 9.44
N ILE A 136 -12.41 16.05 8.87
CA ILE A 136 -11.81 17.12 9.66
C ILE A 136 -12.88 17.82 10.50
N GLY A 137 -14.07 18.05 9.92
CA GLY A 137 -15.19 18.68 10.63
C GLY A 137 -15.61 17.88 11.88
N ARG A 138 -15.64 16.55 11.80
CA ARG A 138 -15.92 15.68 12.96
C ARG A 138 -14.86 15.83 14.06
N LEU A 139 -13.57 15.75 13.68
CA LEU A 139 -12.47 15.92 14.63
C LEU A 139 -12.45 17.31 15.26
N ASN A 140 -12.75 18.37 14.52
CA ASN A 140 -12.81 19.74 15.03
C ASN A 140 -13.99 19.98 15.98
N LYS A 141 -15.04 19.18 15.87
CA LYS A 141 -16.18 19.15 16.83
C LYS A 141 -15.89 18.33 18.09
N GLY A 142 -14.66 17.84 18.27
CA GLY A 142 -14.23 17.13 19.46
C GLY A 142 -14.41 15.61 19.40
N GLU A 143 -14.79 15.05 18.25
CA GLU A 143 -14.84 13.59 18.12
C GLU A 143 -13.43 12.98 18.21
N SER A 144 -13.31 11.85 18.91
CA SER A 144 -12.01 11.22 19.11
C SER A 144 -11.44 10.65 17.80
N ARG A 145 -10.11 10.61 17.68
CA ARG A 145 -9.45 9.98 16.54
C ARG A 145 -9.78 8.51 16.40
N LYS A 146 -10.05 7.82 17.52
CA LYS A 146 -10.46 6.42 17.51
C LYS A 146 -11.84 6.27 16.87
N SER A 147 -12.83 7.03 17.34
CA SER A 147 -14.19 7.01 16.78
C SER A 147 -14.20 7.37 15.28
N VAL A 148 -13.40 8.37 14.88
CA VAL A 148 -13.25 8.72 13.46
C VAL A 148 -12.61 7.59 12.66
N LEU A 149 -11.57 6.90 13.16
CA LEU A 149 -10.95 5.77 12.50
C LEU A 149 -11.94 4.62 12.32
N GLU A 150 -12.68 4.25 13.35
CA GLU A 150 -13.68 3.19 13.33
C GLU A 150 -14.81 3.51 12.33
N ALA A 151 -15.32 4.74 12.35
CA ALA A 151 -16.35 5.20 11.42
C ALA A 151 -15.83 5.24 9.98
N PHE A 152 -14.56 5.67 9.77
CA PHE A 152 -13.89 5.67 8.48
C PHE A 152 -13.75 4.26 7.93
N ALA A 153 -13.34 3.31 8.75
CA ALA A 153 -13.26 1.91 8.40
C ALA A 153 -14.63 1.26 8.17
N GLY A 154 -15.70 1.83 8.75
CA GLY A 154 -17.08 1.43 8.52
C GLY A 154 -17.67 1.85 7.18
N CYS A 155 -16.99 2.72 6.41
CA CYS A 155 -17.53 3.24 5.15
C CYS A 155 -17.62 2.15 4.06
N PRO A 156 -18.55 2.31 3.08
CA PRO A 156 -18.75 1.32 2.02
C PRO A 156 -17.50 1.04 1.19
N GLU A 157 -16.68 2.07 0.92
CA GLU A 157 -15.45 1.95 0.13
C GLU A 157 -14.45 0.99 0.79
N PHE A 158 -14.17 1.16 2.09
CA PHE A 158 -13.26 0.26 2.79
C PHE A 158 -13.82 -1.15 2.94
N LYS A 159 -15.12 -1.28 3.23
CA LYS A 159 -15.78 -2.60 3.27
C LYS A 159 -15.63 -3.36 1.96
N GLN A 160 -15.72 -2.66 0.81
CA GLN A 160 -15.50 -3.27 -0.50
C GLN A 160 -14.05 -3.71 -0.70
N ILE A 161 -13.07 -2.91 -0.22
CA ILE A 161 -11.65 -3.28 -0.25
C ILE A 161 -11.41 -4.55 0.58
N VAL A 162 -11.96 -4.61 1.80
CA VAL A 162 -11.80 -5.76 2.70
C VAL A 162 -12.38 -7.05 2.11
N LYS A 163 -13.48 -6.98 1.33
CA LYS A 163 -14.02 -8.16 0.64
C LYS A 163 -13.03 -8.82 -0.34
N SER A 164 -12.01 -8.10 -0.78
CA SER A 164 -10.96 -8.61 -1.67
C SER A 164 -9.76 -9.22 -0.92
N PHE A 165 -9.77 -9.20 0.41
CA PHE A 165 -8.74 -9.85 1.22
C PHE A 165 -8.91 -11.36 1.19
N GLY A 166 -7.78 -12.07 1.13
CA GLY A 166 -7.77 -13.53 1.08
C GLY A 166 -8.15 -14.22 2.38
#